data_e042d5b72f9249fce27006138ba71f75
#
_entry.id   e042d5b72f9249fce27006138ba71f75
#
_cell.length_a   1.000
_cell.length_b   1.000
_cell.length_c   1.000
_cell.angle_alpha   90.00
_cell.angle_beta   90.00
_cell.angle_gamma   90.00
#
_symmetry.space_group_name_H-M   'P 1'
#
loop_
_entity.id
_entity.type
_entity.pdbx_description
1 polymer ?
#
loop_
_entity_poly.entity_id
_entity_poly.type
_entity_poly.pdbx_seq_one_letter_code
_entity_poly.pdbx_strand_id
1 'polypeptide(L)'
;MTDMNDHVVVIGAGHNGLVCAAYLARAGRNVTVVEAAEHPGGAAITREFAPGFKVSAAAHLLYMLDENVRKDLSLDTAGLSFSQQDMKTTALAEDGNHLLMSKNAVQGANISSEDQAAMQEYRRLMGRFARLLHRLNNRIPPRVGSGNRDDMIGLAKTALDIRMLGRQDMREIMRMAGINMYDILQEYFENPLLKGALSMDGVLGAKLGPRSNNSVFCALHRLSGMQGTALPAGGMGTVSNALANAAQKLGVKIRTSAAVTRVLLQGDRVCGVELEDGERIAAGMVVSS
;
A
#
# COMPACT_ATOMS: atom_id res chain seq x y z
N MET A 1 11.46 -33.80 15.18
CA MET A 1 10.73 -33.86 13.92
C MET A 1 9.70 -32.74 13.99
N THR A 2 9.91 -31.65 13.29
CA THR A 2 8.93 -30.54 13.19
C THR A 2 7.69 -31.12 12.50
N ASP A 3 6.53 -30.96 13.12
CA ASP A 3 5.27 -31.45 12.56
C ASP A 3 5.07 -30.79 11.19
N MET A 4 4.99 -31.56 10.11
CA MET A 4 4.77 -31.06 8.75
C MET A 4 3.52 -30.19 8.65
N ASN A 5 2.54 -30.42 9.52
CA ASN A 5 1.31 -29.64 9.59
C ASN A 5 1.51 -28.20 10.12
N ASP A 6 2.62 -27.92 10.77
CA ASP A 6 2.90 -26.59 11.35
C ASP A 6 3.85 -25.74 10.48
N HIS A 7 4.43 -26.33 9.43
CA HIS A 7 5.31 -25.63 8.52
C HIS A 7 4.50 -24.89 7.44
N VAL A 8 4.79 -23.59 7.29
CA VAL A 8 4.18 -22.74 6.28
C VAL A 8 5.25 -22.28 5.29
N VAL A 9 4.96 -22.43 4.01
CA VAL A 9 5.77 -21.86 2.93
C VAL A 9 5.05 -20.63 2.38
N VAL A 10 5.74 -19.48 2.34
CA VAL A 10 5.28 -18.26 1.69
C VAL A 10 6.06 -18.09 0.40
N ILE A 11 5.35 -18.06 -0.73
CA ILE A 11 5.91 -17.86 -2.07
C ILE A 11 5.95 -16.35 -2.34
N GLY A 12 7.15 -15.81 -2.55
CA GLY A 12 7.41 -14.40 -2.81
C GLY A 12 7.86 -13.63 -1.56
N ALA A 13 9.03 -13.02 -1.64
CA ALA A 13 9.58 -12.12 -0.62
C ALA A 13 9.33 -10.64 -0.95
N GLY A 14 8.23 -10.32 -1.62
CA GLY A 14 7.73 -8.97 -1.71
C GLY A 14 7.25 -8.46 -0.34
N HIS A 15 6.98 -7.17 -0.22
CA HIS A 15 6.57 -6.56 1.06
C HIS A 15 5.36 -7.26 1.70
N ASN A 16 4.36 -7.70 0.93
CA ASN A 16 3.21 -8.43 1.44
C ASN A 16 3.57 -9.82 1.98
N GLY A 17 4.37 -10.58 1.23
CA GLY A 17 4.84 -11.91 1.65
C GLY A 17 5.69 -11.83 2.91
N LEU A 18 6.58 -10.85 3.02
CA LEU A 18 7.40 -10.62 4.21
C LEU A 18 6.56 -10.26 5.45
N VAL A 19 5.56 -9.38 5.30
CA VAL A 19 4.63 -9.03 6.38
C VAL A 19 3.84 -10.28 6.81
N CYS A 20 3.26 -11.01 5.86
CA CYS A 20 2.52 -12.24 6.14
C CYS A 20 3.39 -13.26 6.90
N ALA A 21 4.61 -13.51 6.43
CA ALA A 21 5.54 -14.42 7.06
C ALA A 21 5.90 -14.01 8.48
N ALA A 22 6.14 -12.71 8.71
CA ALA A 22 6.45 -12.17 10.03
C ALA A 22 5.28 -12.35 11.02
N TYR A 23 4.05 -12.09 10.61
CA TYR A 23 2.88 -12.29 11.47
C TYR A 23 2.59 -13.78 11.73
N LEU A 24 2.79 -14.66 10.76
CA LEU A 24 2.68 -16.11 10.96
C LEU A 24 3.74 -16.61 11.97
N ALA A 25 4.97 -16.13 11.86
CA ALA A 25 6.03 -16.48 12.82
C ALA A 25 5.73 -15.95 14.24
N ARG A 26 5.20 -14.72 14.36
CA ARG A 26 4.71 -14.18 15.66
C ARG A 26 3.60 -15.05 16.27
N ALA A 27 2.78 -15.67 15.43
CA ALA A 27 1.73 -16.60 15.87
C ALA A 27 2.28 -18.01 16.17
N GLY A 28 3.60 -18.21 16.20
CA GLY A 28 4.25 -19.46 16.55
C GLY A 28 4.42 -20.46 15.42
N ARG A 29 4.14 -20.07 14.15
CA ARG A 29 4.31 -20.95 12.99
C ARG A 29 5.77 -21.02 12.57
N ASN A 30 6.20 -22.19 12.09
CA ASN A 30 7.49 -22.35 11.42
C ASN A 30 7.34 -21.90 9.96
N VAL A 31 8.03 -20.82 9.56
CA VAL A 31 7.82 -20.17 8.27
C VAL A 31 9.07 -20.17 7.42
N THR A 32 8.93 -20.59 6.16
CA THR A 32 9.95 -20.40 5.12
C THR A 32 9.37 -19.56 3.99
N VAL A 33 10.06 -18.45 3.66
CA VAL A 33 9.77 -17.64 2.48
C VAL A 33 10.68 -18.11 1.35
N VAL A 34 10.13 -18.31 0.16
CA VAL A 34 10.88 -18.64 -1.06
C VAL A 34 10.68 -17.54 -2.10
N GLU A 35 11.79 -17.04 -2.65
CA GLU A 35 11.83 -15.92 -3.58
C GLU A 35 12.62 -16.28 -4.82
N ALA A 36 12.07 -16.01 -5.99
CA ALA A 36 12.72 -16.31 -7.26
C ALA A 36 13.94 -15.40 -7.52
N ALA A 37 13.88 -14.14 -7.10
CA ALA A 37 14.99 -13.20 -7.28
C ALA A 37 16.13 -13.45 -6.29
N GLU A 38 17.30 -12.88 -6.59
CA GLU A 38 18.48 -12.94 -5.70
C GLU A 38 18.28 -12.15 -4.39
N HIS A 39 17.36 -11.19 -4.39
CA HIS A 39 17.09 -10.31 -3.24
C HIS A 39 15.59 -10.21 -2.96
N PRO A 40 15.21 -10.11 -1.67
CA PRO A 40 13.82 -9.84 -1.31
C PRO A 40 13.43 -8.40 -1.71
N GLY A 41 12.12 -8.15 -1.89
CA GLY A 41 11.60 -6.80 -2.06
C GLY A 41 10.51 -6.65 -3.11
N GLY A 42 10.46 -7.52 -4.11
CA GLY A 42 9.46 -7.40 -5.18
C GLY A 42 9.52 -6.05 -5.89
N ALA A 43 8.42 -5.27 -5.85
CA ALA A 43 8.39 -3.92 -6.42
C ALA A 43 9.06 -2.84 -5.53
N ALA A 44 9.32 -3.13 -4.25
CA ALA A 44 9.95 -2.20 -3.31
C ALA A 44 11.46 -2.50 -3.17
N ILE A 45 12.19 -2.33 -4.27
CA ILE A 45 13.64 -2.56 -4.34
C ILE A 45 14.39 -1.31 -4.79
N THR A 46 15.63 -1.19 -4.32
CA THR A 46 16.60 -0.22 -4.79
C THR A 46 17.62 -0.94 -5.67
N ARG A 47 17.86 -0.42 -6.87
CA ARG A 47 18.88 -0.95 -7.81
C ARG A 47 19.94 0.08 -8.10
N GLU A 48 21.16 -0.40 -8.27
CA GLU A 48 22.24 0.40 -8.80
C GLU A 48 22.16 0.33 -10.34
N PHE A 49 22.05 1.50 -10.98
CA PHE A 49 21.98 1.59 -12.44
C PHE A 49 23.26 2.11 -13.08
N ALA A 50 24.15 2.70 -12.26
CA ALA A 50 25.51 3.07 -12.61
C ALA A 50 26.37 3.03 -11.34
N PRO A 51 27.69 2.84 -11.42
CA PRO A 51 28.57 2.76 -10.25
C PRO A 51 28.36 3.90 -9.26
N GLY A 52 27.91 3.60 -8.05
CA GLY A 52 27.60 4.55 -7.00
C GLY A 52 26.21 5.22 -7.09
N PHE A 53 25.46 5.01 -8.18
CA PHE A 53 24.15 5.62 -8.39
C PHE A 53 23.03 4.60 -8.23
N LYS A 54 22.16 4.86 -7.25
CA LYS A 54 21.07 3.96 -6.89
C LYS A 54 19.71 4.64 -7.08
N VAL A 55 18.70 3.86 -7.46
CA VAL A 55 17.33 4.32 -7.68
C VAL A 55 16.34 3.28 -7.15
N SER A 56 15.21 3.75 -6.66
CA SER A 56 14.05 2.90 -6.39
C SER A 56 13.48 2.41 -7.72
N ALA A 57 13.50 1.09 -7.96
CA ALA A 57 13.32 0.54 -9.31
C ALA A 57 11.86 0.55 -9.80
N ALA A 58 10.87 0.44 -8.90
CA ALA A 58 9.46 0.47 -9.24
C ALA A 58 8.66 1.35 -8.26
N ALA A 59 8.44 0.89 -7.01
CA ALA A 59 7.88 1.77 -5.98
C ALA A 59 8.91 2.86 -5.64
N HIS A 60 8.52 4.14 -5.76
CA HIS A 60 9.47 5.26 -5.67
C HIS A 60 9.33 6.08 -4.39
N LEU A 61 8.17 6.07 -3.74
CA LEU A 61 7.87 6.80 -2.51
C LEU A 61 7.03 5.92 -1.57
N LEU A 62 7.17 6.15 -0.27
CA LEU A 62 6.42 5.45 0.76
C LEU A 62 5.25 6.33 1.24
N TYR A 63 4.02 5.81 1.13
CA TYR A 63 2.80 6.51 1.58
C TYR A 63 1.71 5.58 2.12
N MET A 64 1.90 4.26 2.06
CA MET A 64 0.88 3.26 2.46
C MET A 64 1.41 2.20 3.44
N LEU A 65 2.54 2.43 4.10
CA LEU A 65 2.99 1.54 5.17
C LEU A 65 2.07 1.71 6.38
N ASP A 66 1.37 0.65 6.76
CA ASP A 66 0.51 0.70 7.94
C ASP A 66 1.34 0.88 9.22
N GLU A 67 0.90 1.80 10.08
CA GLU A 67 1.61 2.15 11.31
C GLU A 67 1.61 0.98 12.32
N ASN A 68 0.59 0.12 12.29
CA ASN A 68 0.56 -1.08 13.12
C ASN A 68 1.64 -2.07 12.65
N VAL A 69 1.79 -2.28 11.34
CA VAL A 69 2.85 -3.12 10.79
C VAL A 69 4.23 -2.57 11.18
N ARG A 70 4.45 -1.25 11.07
CA ARG A 70 5.71 -0.61 11.45
C ARG A 70 6.04 -0.84 12.92
N LYS A 71 5.07 -0.65 13.81
CA LYS A 71 5.22 -0.83 15.26
C LYS A 71 5.36 -2.30 15.64
N ASP A 72 4.45 -3.13 15.17
CA ASP A 72 4.37 -4.56 15.50
C ASP A 72 5.64 -5.32 15.11
N LEU A 73 6.23 -4.96 13.99
CA LEU A 73 7.46 -5.56 13.49
C LEU A 73 8.71 -4.76 13.87
N SER A 74 8.55 -3.65 14.62
CA SER A 74 9.65 -2.79 15.08
C SER A 74 10.58 -2.39 13.93
N LEU A 75 10.01 -1.94 12.78
CA LEU A 75 10.76 -1.73 11.55
C LEU A 75 11.87 -0.69 11.67
N ASP A 76 11.71 0.31 12.54
CA ASP A 76 12.75 1.32 12.79
C ASP A 76 14.01 0.69 13.36
N THR A 77 13.86 -0.26 14.29
CA THR A 77 15.01 -1.02 14.85
C THR A 77 15.49 -2.12 13.92
N ALA A 78 14.69 -2.48 12.92
CA ALA A 78 15.06 -3.44 11.88
C ALA A 78 15.77 -2.76 10.69
N GLY A 79 15.95 -1.43 10.72
CA GLY A 79 16.74 -0.69 9.76
C GLY A 79 15.93 0.29 8.87
N LEU A 80 14.62 0.48 9.12
CA LEU A 80 13.84 1.49 8.41
C LEU A 80 14.20 2.88 8.95
N SER A 81 14.68 3.74 8.06
CA SER A 81 14.93 5.14 8.33
C SER A 81 14.50 6.00 7.14
N PHE A 82 14.37 7.32 7.37
CA PHE A 82 13.84 8.23 6.37
C PHE A 82 14.83 9.37 6.09
N SER A 83 15.06 9.65 4.82
CA SER A 83 15.74 10.87 4.38
C SER A 83 14.82 12.07 4.47
N GLN A 84 13.52 11.88 4.20
CA GLN A 84 12.53 12.93 4.29
C GLN A 84 11.15 12.34 4.58
N GLN A 85 10.37 13.04 5.39
CA GLN A 85 8.97 12.75 5.69
C GLN A 85 8.12 13.99 5.36
N ASP A 86 6.80 13.79 5.18
CA ASP A 86 5.87 14.86 4.79
C ASP A 86 6.39 15.67 3.58
N MET A 87 6.78 14.96 2.53
CA MET A 87 7.35 15.56 1.33
C MET A 87 6.37 16.54 0.70
N LYS A 88 6.91 17.70 0.29
CA LYS A 88 6.17 18.68 -0.49
C LYS A 88 6.15 18.26 -1.96
N THR A 89 5.08 18.62 -2.67
CA THR A 89 4.96 18.42 -4.12
C THR A 89 5.13 19.77 -4.81
N THR A 90 6.04 19.84 -5.77
CA THR A 90 6.18 21.01 -6.63
C THR A 90 5.64 20.69 -8.01
N ALA A 91 4.63 21.42 -8.45
CA ALA A 91 4.19 21.40 -9.84
C ALA A 91 4.94 22.49 -10.61
N LEU A 92 5.65 22.06 -11.65
CA LEU A 92 6.48 22.96 -12.46
C LEU A 92 5.65 23.63 -13.54
N ALA A 93 5.84 24.91 -13.73
CA ALA A 93 5.29 25.71 -14.81
C ALA A 93 6.41 26.21 -15.73
N GLU A 94 6.14 26.32 -17.03
CA GLU A 94 7.12 26.74 -18.03
C GLU A 94 7.58 28.19 -17.85
N ASP A 95 6.70 29.04 -17.32
CA ASP A 95 6.96 30.45 -17.02
C ASP A 95 7.73 30.67 -15.70
N GLY A 96 8.10 29.60 -15.00
CA GLY A 96 8.77 29.63 -13.70
C GLY A 96 7.87 29.90 -12.49
N ASN A 97 6.57 30.17 -12.69
CA ASN A 97 5.59 30.34 -11.62
C ASN A 97 5.16 28.98 -11.05
N HIS A 98 6.07 28.28 -10.40
CA HIS A 98 5.85 26.98 -9.84
C HIS A 98 4.84 26.99 -8.68
N LEU A 99 4.12 25.87 -8.53
CA LEU A 99 3.19 25.63 -7.42
C LEU A 99 3.86 24.72 -6.39
N LEU A 100 3.91 25.13 -5.15
CA LEU A 100 4.38 24.32 -4.03
C LEU A 100 3.20 23.90 -3.14
N MET A 101 2.95 22.61 -3.08
CA MET A 101 1.93 22.00 -2.22
C MET A 101 2.60 21.34 -1.02
N SER A 102 2.13 21.67 0.17
CA SER A 102 2.47 21.01 1.43
C SER A 102 1.21 20.48 2.10
N LYS A 103 1.36 19.77 3.21
CA LYS A 103 0.23 19.24 3.99
C LYS A 103 -0.80 20.34 4.35
N ASN A 104 -0.34 21.56 4.65
CA ASN A 104 -1.17 22.63 5.20
C ASN A 104 -1.36 23.83 4.28
N ALA A 105 -0.60 23.94 3.21
CA ALA A 105 -0.60 25.15 2.37
C ALA A 105 -0.36 24.82 0.89
N VAL A 106 -0.84 25.73 0.04
CA VAL A 106 -0.50 25.82 -1.39
C VAL A 106 0.02 27.22 -1.63
N GLN A 107 1.17 27.34 -2.30
CA GLN A 107 1.88 28.61 -2.50
C GLN A 107 2.41 28.70 -3.94
N GLY A 108 2.54 29.92 -4.46
CA GLY A 108 3.04 30.17 -5.80
C GLY A 108 1.96 30.06 -6.89
N ALA A 109 2.37 30.06 -8.15
CA ALA A 109 1.54 29.91 -9.34
C ALA A 109 0.30 30.84 -9.42
N ASN A 110 0.39 32.04 -8.85
CA ASN A 110 -0.72 33.00 -8.80
C ASN A 110 -2.02 32.40 -8.23
N ILE A 111 -1.91 31.59 -7.18
CA ILE A 111 -3.07 30.97 -6.52
C ILE A 111 -3.96 32.04 -5.92
N SER A 112 -5.24 32.03 -6.30
CA SER A 112 -6.26 32.92 -5.75
C SER A 112 -6.60 32.58 -4.30
N SER A 113 -7.20 33.55 -3.59
CA SER A 113 -7.75 33.31 -2.24
C SER A 113 -8.86 32.28 -2.25
N GLU A 114 -9.63 32.25 -3.31
CA GLU A 114 -10.72 31.31 -3.57
C GLU A 114 -10.19 29.89 -3.69
N ASP A 115 -9.16 29.64 -4.51
CA ASP A 115 -8.49 28.34 -4.65
C ASP A 115 -7.85 27.89 -3.33
N GLN A 116 -7.29 28.82 -2.53
CA GLN A 116 -6.74 28.48 -1.21
C GLN A 116 -7.83 28.03 -0.22
N ALA A 117 -8.97 28.71 -0.22
CA ALA A 117 -10.12 28.33 0.60
C ALA A 117 -10.71 26.99 0.15
N ALA A 118 -10.91 26.84 -1.16
CA ALA A 118 -11.41 25.60 -1.76
C ALA A 118 -10.49 24.39 -1.46
N MET A 119 -9.16 24.60 -1.43
CA MET A 119 -8.21 23.54 -1.08
C MET A 119 -8.42 23.01 0.34
N GLN A 120 -8.76 23.87 1.29
CA GLN A 120 -9.05 23.41 2.66
C GLN A 120 -10.31 22.54 2.71
N GLU A 121 -11.36 22.95 1.98
CA GLU A 121 -12.59 22.19 1.89
C GLU A 121 -12.40 20.85 1.16
N TYR A 122 -11.72 20.86 0.01
CA TYR A 122 -11.36 19.67 -0.74
C TYR A 122 -10.57 18.67 0.13
N ARG A 123 -9.54 19.13 0.84
CA ARG A 123 -8.75 18.27 1.74
C ARG A 123 -9.60 17.70 2.88
N ARG A 124 -10.50 18.49 3.44
CA ARG A 124 -11.42 18.03 4.50
C ARG A 124 -12.31 16.92 3.98
N LEU A 125 -12.87 17.08 2.77
CA LEU A 125 -13.71 16.08 2.11
C LEU A 125 -12.93 14.81 1.82
N MET A 126 -11.83 14.92 1.09
CA MET A 126 -10.97 13.77 0.72
C MET A 126 -10.45 13.04 1.97
N GLY A 127 -9.99 13.77 2.97
CA GLY A 127 -9.51 13.18 4.24
C GLY A 127 -10.61 12.47 5.03
N ARG A 128 -11.87 12.92 4.94
CA ARG A 128 -13.00 12.22 5.59
C ARG A 128 -13.23 10.84 4.96
N PHE A 129 -13.25 10.76 3.65
CA PHE A 129 -13.47 9.50 2.94
C PHE A 129 -12.23 8.59 2.94
N ALA A 130 -11.05 9.17 2.91
CA ALA A 130 -9.80 8.43 3.10
C ALA A 130 -9.77 7.71 4.46
N ARG A 131 -10.21 8.36 5.54
CA ARG A 131 -10.34 7.73 6.88
C ARG A 131 -11.36 6.58 6.91
N LEU A 132 -12.46 6.70 6.17
CA LEU A 132 -13.39 5.58 6.02
C LEU A 132 -12.73 4.39 5.31
N LEU A 133 -12.09 4.63 4.18
CA LEU A 133 -11.36 3.59 3.44
C LEU A 133 -10.24 2.97 4.28
N HIS A 134 -9.50 3.77 5.04
CA HIS A 134 -8.49 3.25 5.96
C HIS A 134 -9.08 2.24 6.96
N ARG A 135 -10.22 2.56 7.57
CA ARG A 135 -10.91 1.63 8.49
C ARG A 135 -11.39 0.36 7.80
N LEU A 136 -11.84 0.46 6.54
CA LEU A 136 -12.28 -0.70 5.76
C LEU A 136 -11.10 -1.57 5.33
N ASN A 137 -10.01 -0.97 4.89
CA ASN A 137 -8.80 -1.68 4.47
C ASN A 137 -8.12 -2.44 5.62
N ASN A 138 -8.28 -1.97 6.87
CA ASN A 138 -7.70 -2.60 8.05
C ASN A 138 -8.63 -3.66 8.69
N ARG A 139 -9.64 -4.12 7.96
CA ARG A 139 -10.54 -5.21 8.39
C ARG A 139 -10.49 -6.36 7.40
N ILE A 140 -10.76 -7.55 7.91
CA ILE A 140 -11.00 -8.71 7.05
C ILE A 140 -12.30 -8.43 6.26
N PRO A 141 -12.26 -8.48 4.91
CA PRO A 141 -13.46 -8.25 4.12
C PRO A 141 -14.53 -9.29 4.43
N PRO A 142 -15.73 -8.90 4.86
CA PRO A 142 -16.79 -9.86 5.14
C PRO A 142 -17.32 -10.48 3.83
N ARG A 143 -17.57 -11.76 3.84
CA ARG A 143 -18.16 -12.48 2.69
C ARG A 143 -19.67 -12.31 2.69
N VAL A 144 -20.19 -11.74 1.62
CA VAL A 144 -21.64 -11.56 1.43
C VAL A 144 -22.26 -12.95 1.17
N GLY A 145 -23.29 -13.29 1.95
CA GLY A 145 -24.03 -14.55 1.76
C GLY A 145 -23.37 -15.79 2.36
N SER A 146 -22.30 -15.66 3.15
CA SER A 146 -21.61 -16.82 3.76
C SER A 146 -22.42 -17.52 4.88
N GLY A 147 -23.39 -16.82 5.48
CA GLY A 147 -24.09 -17.32 6.67
C GLY A 147 -23.23 -17.37 7.96
N ASN A 148 -21.95 -17.01 7.89
CA ASN A 148 -21.05 -16.97 9.03
C ASN A 148 -21.35 -15.77 9.92
N ARG A 149 -21.36 -15.96 11.24
CA ARG A 149 -21.62 -14.89 12.23
C ARG A 149 -20.59 -13.77 12.15
N ASP A 150 -19.30 -14.07 11.95
CA ASP A 150 -18.25 -13.06 11.89
C ASP A 150 -18.39 -12.19 10.64
N ASP A 151 -18.76 -12.78 9.51
CA ASP A 151 -19.05 -12.06 8.28
C ASP A 151 -20.28 -11.17 8.43
N MET A 152 -21.34 -11.66 9.09
CA MET A 152 -22.54 -10.86 9.38
C MET A 152 -22.23 -9.65 10.29
N ILE A 153 -21.43 -9.85 11.34
CA ILE A 153 -20.96 -8.78 12.22
C ILE A 153 -20.09 -7.79 11.44
N GLY A 154 -19.21 -8.27 10.57
CA GLY A 154 -18.38 -7.45 9.69
C GLY A 154 -19.22 -6.57 8.76
N LEU A 155 -20.23 -7.15 8.11
CA LEU A 155 -21.20 -6.42 7.26
C LEU A 155 -21.98 -5.37 8.07
N ALA A 156 -22.49 -5.75 9.26
CA ALA A 156 -23.22 -4.84 10.12
C ALA A 156 -22.35 -3.65 10.58
N LYS A 157 -21.10 -3.88 10.96
CA LYS A 157 -20.13 -2.83 11.31
C LYS A 157 -19.86 -1.91 10.12
N THR A 158 -19.66 -2.47 8.92
CA THR A 158 -19.44 -1.68 7.69
C THR A 158 -20.66 -0.83 7.36
N ALA A 159 -21.87 -1.41 7.44
CA ALA A 159 -23.11 -0.68 7.22
C ALA A 159 -23.30 0.44 8.26
N LEU A 160 -22.95 0.19 9.52
CA LEU A 160 -23.00 1.20 10.58
C LEU A 160 -21.99 2.33 10.33
N ASP A 161 -20.75 2.02 9.95
CA ASP A 161 -19.75 3.04 9.60
C ASP A 161 -20.23 3.96 8.48
N ILE A 162 -20.85 3.38 7.43
CA ILE A 162 -21.42 4.16 6.32
C ILE A 162 -22.62 4.98 6.79
N ARG A 163 -23.51 4.38 7.59
CA ARG A 163 -24.71 5.08 8.13
C ARG A 163 -24.34 6.24 9.05
N MET A 164 -23.29 6.08 9.85
CA MET A 164 -22.79 7.13 10.75
C MET A 164 -22.19 8.34 10.03
N LEU A 165 -21.88 8.25 8.73
CA LEU A 165 -21.52 9.41 7.93
C LEU A 165 -22.65 10.44 7.82
N GLY A 166 -23.90 10.00 8.00
CA GLY A 166 -25.09 10.81 7.76
C GLY A 166 -25.50 10.84 6.29
N ARG A 167 -26.72 11.33 6.04
CA ARG A 167 -27.34 11.25 4.71
C ARG A 167 -26.58 12.02 3.63
N GLN A 168 -26.00 13.17 3.98
CA GLN A 168 -25.28 14.02 3.05
C GLN A 168 -23.97 13.35 2.61
N ASP A 169 -23.15 12.92 3.57
CA ASP A 169 -21.86 12.28 3.28
C ASP A 169 -22.04 10.91 2.62
N MET A 170 -23.12 10.20 2.93
CA MET A 170 -23.46 8.95 2.28
C MET A 170 -23.78 9.13 0.78
N ARG A 171 -24.46 10.21 0.42
CA ARG A 171 -24.69 10.57 -0.99
C ARG A 171 -23.37 10.97 -1.66
N GLU A 172 -22.57 11.76 -0.94
CA GLU A 172 -21.30 12.25 -1.46
C GLU A 172 -20.31 11.12 -1.71
N ILE A 173 -20.19 10.13 -0.81
CA ILE A 173 -19.29 8.98 -1.05
C ILE A 173 -19.75 8.12 -2.24
N MET A 174 -21.07 7.98 -2.45
CA MET A 174 -21.60 7.29 -3.63
C MET A 174 -21.26 8.05 -4.91
N ARG A 175 -21.33 9.38 -4.89
CA ARG A 175 -20.89 10.23 -6.00
C ARG A 175 -19.39 10.07 -6.24
N MET A 176 -18.58 10.17 -5.18
CA MET A 176 -17.12 10.05 -5.22
C MET A 176 -16.64 8.68 -5.72
N ALA A 177 -17.40 7.62 -5.47
CA ALA A 177 -17.06 6.29 -5.97
C ALA A 177 -17.13 6.17 -7.50
N GLY A 178 -17.95 7.00 -8.16
CA GLY A 178 -18.16 6.94 -9.63
C GLY A 178 -17.59 8.11 -10.42
N ILE A 179 -17.25 9.23 -9.75
CA ILE A 179 -16.77 10.45 -10.42
C ILE A 179 -15.28 10.30 -10.80
N ASN A 180 -14.84 11.09 -11.75
CA ASN A 180 -13.45 11.19 -12.14
C ASN A 180 -12.76 12.42 -11.52
N MET A 181 -11.42 12.41 -11.49
CA MET A 181 -10.61 13.49 -10.90
C MET A 181 -10.82 14.82 -11.62
N TYR A 182 -10.97 14.80 -12.94
CA TYR A 182 -11.14 16.02 -13.72
C TYR A 182 -12.41 16.76 -13.27
N ASP A 183 -13.55 16.07 -13.22
CA ASP A 183 -14.84 16.71 -12.90
C ASP A 183 -14.86 17.24 -11.45
N ILE A 184 -14.37 16.47 -10.46
CA ILE A 184 -14.33 16.96 -9.10
C ILE A 184 -13.39 18.16 -8.93
N LEU A 185 -12.24 18.17 -9.60
CA LEU A 185 -11.32 19.30 -9.52
C LEU A 185 -11.83 20.55 -10.23
N GLN A 186 -12.68 20.41 -11.25
CA GLN A 186 -13.37 21.53 -11.87
C GLN A 186 -14.43 22.17 -10.96
N GLU A 187 -15.05 21.40 -10.07
CA GLU A 187 -16.00 21.91 -9.07
C GLU A 187 -15.34 22.78 -7.98
N TYR A 188 -14.06 22.49 -7.66
CA TYR A 188 -13.37 23.13 -6.55
C TYR A 188 -12.41 24.25 -6.97
N PHE A 189 -11.73 24.13 -8.12
CA PHE A 189 -10.58 24.94 -8.46
C PHE A 189 -10.68 25.58 -9.84
N GLU A 190 -10.10 26.77 -9.96
CA GLU A 190 -9.92 27.46 -11.23
C GLU A 190 -8.51 27.32 -11.78
N ASN A 191 -7.48 27.31 -10.92
CA ASN A 191 -6.08 27.25 -11.33
C ASN A 191 -5.74 25.92 -12.03
N PRO A 192 -5.34 25.94 -13.33
CA PRO A 192 -5.11 24.72 -14.11
C PRO A 192 -3.89 23.90 -13.62
N LEU A 193 -2.85 24.57 -13.11
CA LEU A 193 -1.65 23.90 -12.59
C LEU A 193 -1.97 23.13 -11.29
N LEU A 194 -2.81 23.73 -10.43
CA LEU A 194 -3.30 23.07 -9.22
C LEU A 194 -4.16 21.85 -9.55
N LYS A 195 -5.08 21.97 -10.50
CA LYS A 195 -5.91 20.83 -10.98
C LYS A 195 -5.04 19.73 -11.56
N GLY A 196 -4.04 20.07 -12.37
CA GLY A 196 -3.09 19.10 -12.93
C GLY A 196 -2.31 18.37 -11.84
N ALA A 197 -1.77 19.09 -10.88
CA ALA A 197 -0.98 18.55 -9.78
C ALA A 197 -1.81 17.58 -8.90
N LEU A 198 -3.03 17.97 -8.53
CA LEU A 198 -3.93 17.13 -7.72
C LEU A 198 -4.44 15.90 -8.48
N SER A 199 -4.59 15.99 -9.81
CA SER A 199 -5.05 14.85 -10.62
C SER A 199 -4.06 13.69 -10.63
N MET A 200 -2.78 13.95 -10.38
CA MET A 200 -1.73 12.91 -10.31
C MET A 200 -2.03 11.83 -9.26
N ASP A 201 -2.64 12.19 -8.14
CA ASP A 201 -2.99 11.22 -7.11
C ASP A 201 -4.05 10.21 -7.56
N GLY A 202 -4.86 10.58 -8.55
CA GLY A 202 -5.89 9.71 -9.12
C GLY A 202 -5.44 8.83 -10.29
N VAL A 203 -4.22 9.06 -10.83
CA VAL A 203 -3.76 8.36 -12.04
C VAL A 203 -2.41 7.66 -11.86
N LEU A 204 -1.63 8.06 -10.87
CA LEU A 204 -0.30 7.50 -10.64
C LEU A 204 -0.37 6.01 -10.27
N GLY A 205 0.30 5.18 -11.07
CA GLY A 205 0.31 3.73 -10.89
C GLY A 205 -0.91 3.00 -11.46
N ALA A 206 -1.85 3.71 -12.08
CA ALA A 206 -3.02 3.15 -12.73
C ALA A 206 -3.00 3.44 -14.24
N LYS A 207 -3.60 2.57 -15.05
CA LYS A 207 -3.81 2.83 -16.49
C LYS A 207 -5.06 3.69 -16.69
N LEU A 208 -5.12 4.83 -16.02
CA LEU A 208 -6.25 5.75 -16.02
C LEU A 208 -5.79 7.15 -16.37
N GLY A 209 -6.65 7.92 -17.05
CA GLY A 209 -6.50 9.36 -17.16
C GLY A 209 -7.37 10.09 -16.13
N PRO A 210 -7.19 11.41 -15.94
CA PRO A 210 -7.98 12.19 -14.97
C PRO A 210 -9.49 12.15 -15.24
N ARG A 211 -9.90 11.91 -16.50
CA ARG A 211 -11.31 11.78 -16.94
C ARG A 211 -11.84 10.34 -16.90
N SER A 212 -11.01 9.39 -16.50
CA SER A 212 -11.48 8.01 -16.33
C SER A 212 -12.32 7.88 -15.07
N ASN A 213 -13.43 7.14 -15.16
CA ASN A 213 -14.24 6.81 -14.00
C ASN A 213 -13.38 6.14 -12.93
N ASN A 214 -13.74 6.35 -11.66
CA ASN A 214 -13.02 5.83 -10.50
C ASN A 214 -11.61 6.41 -10.24
N SER A 215 -11.13 7.39 -11.01
CA SER A 215 -9.84 8.02 -10.72
C SER A 215 -9.83 8.74 -9.36
N VAL A 216 -10.97 9.27 -8.89
CA VAL A 216 -11.11 9.79 -7.53
C VAL A 216 -10.93 8.69 -6.49
N PHE A 217 -11.45 7.48 -6.74
CA PHE A 217 -11.27 6.36 -5.83
C PHE A 217 -9.79 5.97 -5.70
N CYS A 218 -9.00 6.03 -6.79
CA CYS A 218 -7.55 5.82 -6.73
C CYS A 218 -6.86 6.85 -5.83
N ALA A 219 -7.24 8.14 -5.95
CA ALA A 219 -6.73 9.18 -5.07
C ALA A 219 -7.11 8.94 -3.59
N LEU A 220 -8.36 8.57 -3.32
CA LEU A 220 -8.82 8.25 -1.97
C LEU A 220 -8.08 7.03 -1.40
N HIS A 221 -7.85 6.00 -2.21
CA HIS A 221 -7.08 4.82 -1.80
C HIS A 221 -5.65 5.20 -1.40
N ARG A 222 -4.97 6.02 -2.21
CA ARG A 222 -3.65 6.54 -1.89
C ARG A 222 -3.64 7.34 -0.58
N LEU A 223 -4.63 8.22 -0.38
CA LEU A 223 -4.77 9.01 0.84
C LEU A 223 -5.16 8.17 2.06
N SER A 224 -5.74 6.99 1.86
CA SER A 224 -6.16 6.08 2.95
C SER A 224 -4.99 5.48 3.72
N GLY A 225 -3.76 5.55 3.22
CA GLY A 225 -2.54 5.26 3.98
C GLY A 225 -2.37 6.15 5.21
N MET A 226 -3.07 7.29 5.28
CA MET A 226 -3.11 8.25 6.39
C MET A 226 -1.75 8.87 6.75
N GLN A 227 -0.69 8.45 6.09
CA GLN A 227 0.65 8.99 6.25
C GLN A 227 0.95 10.00 5.14
N GLY A 228 1.81 10.96 5.43
CA GLY A 228 2.41 11.79 4.41
C GLY A 228 3.33 10.97 3.51
N THR A 229 3.64 11.51 2.35
CA THR A 229 4.62 10.89 1.46
C THR A 229 6.02 10.98 2.08
N ALA A 230 6.72 9.86 2.14
CA ALA A 230 8.06 9.78 2.71
C ALA A 230 9.06 9.15 1.73
N LEU A 231 10.32 9.53 1.87
CA LEU A 231 11.46 8.96 1.15
C LEU A 231 12.31 8.17 2.15
N PRO A 232 12.33 6.83 2.06
CA PRO A 232 13.23 6.02 2.89
C PRO A 232 14.70 6.34 2.57
N ALA A 233 15.55 6.37 3.59
CA ALA A 233 16.99 6.53 3.41
C ALA A 233 17.57 5.30 2.70
N GLY A 234 18.20 5.51 1.55
CA GLY A 234 18.67 4.43 0.69
C GLY A 234 17.63 3.89 -0.31
N GLY A 235 16.46 4.55 -0.41
CA GLY A 235 15.39 4.19 -1.34
C GLY A 235 14.42 3.12 -0.82
N MET A 236 13.49 2.70 -1.66
CA MET A 236 12.41 1.78 -1.28
C MET A 236 12.89 0.39 -0.84
N GLY A 237 14.06 -0.05 -1.29
CA GLY A 237 14.65 -1.31 -0.85
C GLY A 237 14.91 -1.37 0.66
N THR A 238 15.10 -0.23 1.32
CA THR A 238 15.26 -0.17 2.78
C THR A 238 14.02 -0.66 3.50
N VAL A 239 12.82 -0.39 2.96
CA VAL A 239 11.55 -0.89 3.53
C VAL A 239 11.53 -2.42 3.51
N SER A 240 11.81 -3.00 2.35
CA SER A 240 11.81 -4.46 2.18
C SER A 240 12.91 -5.14 3.00
N ASN A 241 14.08 -4.54 3.07
CA ASN A 241 15.17 -5.04 3.91
C ASN A 241 14.80 -5.01 5.40
N ALA A 242 14.16 -3.93 5.87
CA ALA A 242 13.68 -3.84 7.25
C ALA A 242 12.62 -4.92 7.55
N LEU A 243 11.70 -5.17 6.61
CA LEU A 243 10.71 -6.25 6.72
C LEU A 243 11.37 -7.62 6.75
N ALA A 244 12.34 -7.87 5.87
CA ALA A 244 13.10 -9.13 5.85
C ALA A 244 13.88 -9.35 7.16
N ASN A 245 14.58 -8.32 7.64
CA ASN A 245 15.31 -8.35 8.92
C ASN A 245 14.36 -8.63 10.10
N ALA A 246 13.19 -7.98 10.12
CA ALA A 246 12.18 -8.22 11.16
C ALA A 246 11.64 -9.65 11.12
N ALA A 247 11.33 -10.17 9.93
CA ALA A 247 10.89 -11.55 9.75
C ALA A 247 11.96 -12.55 10.21
N GLN A 248 13.23 -12.35 9.83
CA GLN A 248 14.33 -13.21 10.25
C GLN A 248 14.56 -13.20 11.76
N LYS A 249 14.43 -12.05 12.42
CA LYS A 249 14.49 -11.93 13.89
C LYS A 249 13.39 -12.75 14.59
N LEU A 250 12.26 -12.95 13.92
CA LEU A 250 11.15 -13.80 14.37
C LEU A 250 11.33 -15.29 14.01
N GLY A 251 12.45 -15.66 13.40
CA GLY A 251 12.76 -17.05 13.05
C GLY A 251 12.32 -17.45 11.64
N VAL A 252 11.84 -16.52 10.81
CA VAL A 252 11.50 -16.81 9.39
C VAL A 252 12.77 -17.13 8.60
N LYS A 253 12.77 -18.24 7.87
CA LYS A 253 13.81 -18.57 6.90
C LYS A 253 13.47 -17.93 5.57
N ILE A 254 14.37 -17.13 5.01
CA ILE A 254 14.20 -16.51 3.68
C ILE A 254 15.21 -17.16 2.74
N ARG A 255 14.70 -17.76 1.66
CA ARG A 255 15.49 -18.38 0.58
C ARG A 255 15.26 -17.58 -0.69
N THR A 256 16.31 -16.98 -1.20
CA THR A 256 16.35 -16.27 -2.48
C THR A 256 16.89 -17.20 -3.58
N SER A 257 16.79 -16.80 -4.84
CA SER A 257 17.13 -17.63 -6.01
C SER A 257 16.47 -19.03 -5.95
N ALA A 258 15.22 -19.06 -5.46
CA ALA A 258 14.45 -20.27 -5.20
C ALA A 258 13.05 -20.13 -5.83
N ALA A 259 12.99 -20.18 -7.15
CA ALA A 259 11.75 -20.06 -7.90
C ALA A 259 10.85 -21.29 -7.69
N VAL A 260 9.60 -21.07 -7.29
CA VAL A 260 8.60 -22.14 -7.16
C VAL A 260 7.98 -22.38 -8.52
N THR A 261 8.00 -23.63 -8.97
CA THR A 261 7.38 -24.05 -10.23
C THR A 261 6.01 -24.67 -10.01
N ARG A 262 5.79 -25.28 -8.83
CA ARG A 262 4.53 -25.97 -8.56
C ARG A 262 4.22 -26.07 -7.07
N VAL A 263 2.92 -25.91 -6.72
CA VAL A 263 2.39 -26.31 -5.42
C VAL A 263 2.05 -27.80 -5.47
N LEU A 264 2.55 -28.57 -4.50
CA LEU A 264 2.35 -30.00 -4.41
C LEU A 264 1.07 -30.31 -3.64
N LEU A 265 0.28 -31.26 -4.19
CA LEU A 265 -0.97 -31.72 -3.59
C LEU A 265 -0.90 -33.22 -3.31
N GLN A 266 -1.50 -33.63 -2.21
CA GLN A 266 -1.80 -35.03 -1.89
C GLN A 266 -3.32 -35.16 -1.72
N GLY A 267 -4.00 -35.67 -2.74
CA GLY A 267 -5.44 -35.53 -2.88
C GLY A 267 -5.82 -34.05 -3.00
N ASP A 268 -6.74 -33.60 -2.16
CA ASP A 268 -7.19 -32.16 -2.11
C ASP A 268 -6.43 -31.30 -1.10
N ARG A 269 -5.35 -31.82 -0.52
CA ARG A 269 -4.56 -31.10 0.48
C ARG A 269 -3.20 -30.69 -0.06
N VAL A 270 -2.77 -29.47 0.28
CA VAL A 270 -1.41 -29.00 0.03
C VAL A 270 -0.43 -29.80 0.89
N CYS A 271 0.66 -30.26 0.29
CA CYS A 271 1.74 -30.96 0.99
C CYS A 271 3.13 -30.32 0.79
N GLY A 272 3.24 -29.21 0.06
CA GLY A 272 4.48 -28.47 -0.12
C GLY A 272 4.57 -27.73 -1.45
N VAL A 273 5.79 -27.38 -1.81
CA VAL A 273 6.15 -26.72 -3.08
C VAL A 273 7.34 -27.44 -3.73
N GLU A 274 7.45 -27.33 -5.05
CA GLU A 274 8.59 -27.76 -5.84
C GLU A 274 9.29 -26.54 -6.45
N LEU A 275 10.59 -26.46 -6.28
CA LEU A 275 11.43 -25.41 -6.83
C LEU A 275 11.89 -25.75 -8.24
N GLU A 276 12.45 -24.78 -8.95
CA GLU A 276 12.96 -24.92 -10.31
C GLU A 276 14.12 -25.93 -10.43
N ASP A 277 14.94 -26.06 -9.39
CA ASP A 277 16.03 -27.02 -9.29
C ASP A 277 15.56 -28.45 -8.94
N GLY A 278 14.27 -28.67 -8.79
CA GLY A 278 13.66 -29.95 -8.42
C GLY A 278 13.61 -30.23 -6.92
N GLU A 279 14.14 -29.36 -6.06
CA GLU A 279 13.99 -29.50 -4.61
C GLU A 279 12.52 -29.38 -4.19
N ARG A 280 12.11 -30.20 -3.22
CA ARG A 280 10.77 -30.17 -2.65
C ARG A 280 10.83 -29.73 -1.21
N ILE A 281 10.03 -28.72 -0.88
CA ILE A 281 9.86 -28.23 0.49
C ILE A 281 8.49 -28.67 0.98
N ALA A 282 8.46 -29.57 1.96
CA ALA A 282 7.22 -30.06 2.56
C ALA A 282 6.60 -28.97 3.45
N ALA A 283 5.29 -28.76 3.35
CA ALA A 283 4.53 -27.78 4.14
C ALA A 283 3.06 -28.18 4.25
N GLY A 284 2.46 -27.95 5.41
CA GLY A 284 1.02 -28.11 5.63
C GLY A 284 0.18 -26.94 5.12
N MET A 285 0.81 -25.80 4.86
CA MET A 285 0.18 -24.59 4.32
C MET A 285 1.12 -23.91 3.32
N VAL A 286 0.55 -23.42 2.22
CA VAL A 286 1.25 -22.59 1.25
C VAL A 286 0.47 -21.29 1.05
N VAL A 287 1.17 -20.17 1.15
CA VAL A 287 0.65 -18.81 0.88
C VAL A 287 1.38 -18.27 -0.33
N SER A 288 0.66 -17.82 -1.34
CA SER A 288 1.23 -17.13 -2.51
C SER A 288 1.01 -15.63 -2.37
N SER A 289 2.08 -14.83 -2.55
CA SER A 289 2.08 -13.36 -2.46
C SER A 289 2.42 -12.72 -3.80
#